data_deb10ad0a997ce60e566cf0754c790a4
#
_entry.id   deb10ad0a997ce60e566cf0754c790a4
#
_cell.length_a   1.000
_cell.length_b   1.000
_cell.length_c   1.000
_cell.angle_alpha   90.00
_cell.angle_beta   90.00
_cell.angle_gamma   90.00
#
_symmetry.space_group_name_H-M   'P 1'
#
loop_
_entity.id
_entity.type
_entity.pdbx_description
1 polymer ?
#
loop_
_entity_poly.entity_id
_entity_poly.type
_entity_poly.pdbx_seq_one_letter_code
_entity_poly.pdbx_strand_id
1 'polypeptide(L)'
;MRYLKLITLILCTAAVMAQDLQCNVQVVADGVQASNKAIFVDLENAISQFMNQRKWISDKVQTQEKINCSFVINIKTFDIDQFTAEVNITSSRPVYGTTYNTPIFQHFDKQWYFSYAQFQALDFQENANVMPLTTLLAFYANIMIGLDFDT
;
A
#
# COMPACT_ATOMS: atom_id res chain seq x y z
N MET A 1 33.42 20.33 25.87
CA MET A 1 32.74 18.98 25.83
C MET A 1 31.25 19.05 26.14
N ARG A 2 30.68 19.96 26.88
CA ARG A 2 29.21 20.06 27.16
C ARG A 2 28.40 20.48 25.92
N TYR A 3 28.95 21.32 25.04
CA TYR A 3 28.27 21.80 23.83
C TYR A 3 28.26 20.78 22.69
N LEU A 4 29.23 19.88 22.67
CA LEU A 4 29.27 18.77 21.65
C LEU A 4 28.14 17.77 21.86
N LYS A 5 27.71 17.52 23.10
CA LYS A 5 26.57 16.67 23.44
C LYS A 5 25.21 17.30 23.09
N LEU A 6 25.12 18.63 23.10
CA LEU A 6 23.93 19.38 22.73
C LEU A 6 23.70 19.36 21.22
N ILE A 7 24.76 19.39 20.41
CA ILE A 7 24.70 19.37 18.94
C ILE A 7 24.26 17.98 18.45
N THR A 8 24.66 16.90 19.13
CA THR A 8 24.25 15.53 18.75
C THR A 8 22.76 15.26 19.01
N LEU A 9 22.13 15.99 19.94
CA LEU A 9 20.70 15.84 20.25
C LEU A 9 19.78 16.53 19.22
N ILE A 10 20.29 17.54 18.51
CA ILE A 10 19.51 18.31 17.53
C ILE A 10 19.47 17.62 16.15
N LEU A 11 20.37 16.67 15.89
CA LEU A 11 20.45 16.01 14.59
C LEU A 11 19.49 14.81 14.44
N CYS A 12 18.72 14.47 15.47
CA CYS A 12 17.72 13.41 15.45
C CYS A 12 16.32 13.96 15.12
N THR A 13 16.22 14.88 14.15
CA THR A 13 14.95 15.18 13.49
C THR A 13 14.61 13.99 12.62
N ALA A 14 13.82 13.05 13.15
CA ALA A 14 13.20 12.00 12.37
C ALA A 14 12.55 12.66 11.15
N ALA A 15 12.99 12.29 9.96
CA ALA A 15 12.29 12.63 8.74
C ALA A 15 10.90 12.05 8.87
N VAL A 16 9.91 12.87 9.21
CA VAL A 16 8.50 12.48 9.15
C VAL A 16 8.23 12.28 7.66
N MET A 17 8.29 11.03 7.23
CA MET A 17 7.90 10.63 5.89
C MET A 17 6.43 11.03 5.77
N ALA A 18 6.15 12.05 4.99
CA ALA A 18 4.79 12.39 4.61
C ALA A 18 4.26 11.23 3.77
N GLN A 19 3.45 10.39 4.39
CA GLN A 19 2.75 9.28 3.75
C GLN A 19 1.42 9.84 3.27
N ASP A 20 1.14 9.70 1.99
CA ASP A 20 -0.07 10.27 1.36
C ASP A 20 -1.26 9.32 1.54
N LEU A 21 -1.00 8.01 1.54
CA LEU A 21 -1.99 6.95 1.73
C LEU A 21 -1.83 6.28 3.10
N GLN A 22 -2.94 5.86 3.66
CA GLN A 22 -3.02 4.98 4.83
C GLN A 22 -3.79 3.73 4.45
N CYS A 23 -3.07 2.77 3.84
CA CYS A 23 -3.63 1.54 3.34
C CYS A 23 -3.56 0.41 4.37
N ASN A 24 -4.72 -0.20 4.63
CA ASN A 24 -4.82 -1.49 5.28
C ASN A 24 -4.81 -2.59 4.22
N VAL A 25 -3.85 -3.49 4.29
CA VAL A 25 -3.70 -4.61 3.35
C VAL A 25 -3.94 -5.90 4.10
N GLN A 26 -4.75 -6.78 3.51
CA GLN A 26 -5.02 -8.11 4.05
C GLN A 26 -4.96 -9.13 2.92
N VAL A 27 -4.14 -10.16 3.10
CA VAL A 27 -4.03 -11.30 2.18
C VAL A 27 -4.73 -12.51 2.79
N VAL A 28 -5.77 -12.99 2.13
CA VAL A 28 -6.56 -14.15 2.54
C VAL A 28 -6.27 -15.32 1.60
N ALA A 29 -5.85 -16.45 2.16
CA ALA A 29 -5.48 -17.65 1.40
C ALA A 29 -6.10 -18.94 2.00
N ASP A 30 -7.32 -18.84 2.53
CA ASP A 30 -7.98 -19.92 3.27
C ASP A 30 -8.19 -21.20 2.44
N GLY A 31 -8.38 -21.06 1.13
CA GLY A 31 -8.61 -22.17 0.20
C GLY A 31 -7.35 -22.72 -0.47
N VAL A 32 -6.18 -22.15 -0.19
CA VAL A 32 -4.94 -22.50 -0.90
C VAL A 32 -4.07 -23.43 -0.05
N GLN A 33 -3.77 -24.61 -0.62
CA GLN A 33 -2.80 -25.52 -0.03
C GLN A 33 -1.39 -25.08 -0.44
N ALA A 34 -0.68 -24.44 0.47
CA ALA A 34 0.72 -24.06 0.28
C ALA A 34 1.59 -24.73 1.36
N SER A 35 2.71 -25.28 0.94
CA SER A 35 3.72 -25.85 1.86
C SER A 35 4.33 -24.79 2.78
N ASN A 36 4.38 -23.54 2.34
CA ASN A 36 4.89 -22.40 3.08
C ASN A 36 3.87 -21.25 3.11
N LYS A 37 3.11 -21.16 4.20
CA LYS A 37 2.14 -20.06 4.39
C LYS A 37 2.79 -18.71 4.69
N ALA A 38 4.08 -18.70 5.04
CA ALA A 38 4.80 -17.46 5.34
C ALA A 38 4.90 -16.52 4.11
N ILE A 39 4.83 -17.06 2.89
CA ILE A 39 4.84 -16.26 1.66
C ILE A 39 3.62 -15.30 1.58
N PHE A 40 2.45 -15.69 2.11
CA PHE A 40 1.26 -14.84 2.10
C PHE A 40 1.40 -13.68 3.09
N VAL A 41 1.98 -13.93 4.26
CA VAL A 41 2.28 -12.88 5.25
C VAL A 41 3.35 -11.94 4.72
N ASP A 42 4.35 -12.47 4.05
CA ASP A 42 5.42 -11.67 3.44
C ASP A 42 4.87 -10.79 2.31
N LEU A 43 4.01 -11.34 1.44
CA LEU A 43 3.31 -10.60 0.39
C LEU A 43 2.45 -9.46 0.97
N GLU A 44 1.70 -9.72 2.05
CA GLU A 44 0.90 -8.71 2.75
C GLU A 44 1.78 -7.56 3.24
N ASN A 45 2.89 -7.89 3.90
CA ASN A 45 3.84 -6.90 4.40
C ASN A 45 4.50 -6.11 3.26
N ALA A 46 4.90 -6.77 2.18
CA ALA A 46 5.52 -6.12 1.02
C ALA A 46 4.55 -5.13 0.36
N ILE A 47 3.29 -5.52 0.14
CA ILE A 47 2.25 -4.63 -0.42
C ILE A 47 1.96 -3.48 0.55
N SER A 48 1.83 -3.76 1.85
CA SER A 48 1.60 -2.73 2.85
C SER A 48 2.72 -1.70 2.88
N GLN A 49 3.98 -2.14 2.83
CA GLN A 49 5.12 -1.25 2.76
C GLN A 49 5.12 -0.42 1.47
N PHE A 50 4.89 -1.05 0.32
CA PHE A 50 4.83 -0.39 -0.98
C PHE A 50 3.78 0.73 -1.01
N MET A 51 2.57 0.46 -0.52
CA MET A 51 1.47 1.43 -0.51
C MET A 51 1.68 2.56 0.48
N ASN A 52 2.19 2.26 1.68
CA ASN A 52 2.27 3.22 2.78
C ASN A 52 3.58 4.00 2.85
N GLN A 53 4.68 3.46 2.32
CA GLN A 53 5.99 4.13 2.43
C GLN A 53 6.36 4.94 1.20
N ARG A 54 5.70 4.69 0.06
CA ARG A 54 5.93 5.44 -1.16
C ARG A 54 5.27 6.82 -1.09
N LYS A 55 5.97 7.83 -1.59
CA LYS A 55 5.41 9.14 -1.83
C LYS A 55 4.68 9.13 -3.18
N TRP A 56 3.36 9.28 -3.15
CA TRP A 56 2.49 9.24 -4.32
C TRP A 56 2.19 10.62 -4.88
N ILE A 57 2.18 11.65 -4.01
CA ILE A 57 1.82 13.02 -4.34
C ILE A 57 3.05 13.90 -4.15
N SER A 58 3.29 14.83 -5.09
CA SER A 58 4.44 15.76 -5.00
C SER A 58 4.29 16.76 -3.86
N ASP A 59 3.06 17.15 -3.53
CA ASP A 59 2.74 18.12 -2.51
C ASP A 59 2.82 17.53 -1.10
N LYS A 60 2.87 18.41 -0.09
CA LYS A 60 2.87 17.98 1.31
C LYS A 60 1.44 17.76 1.78
N VAL A 61 1.07 16.50 1.96
CA VAL A 61 -0.20 16.09 2.57
C VAL A 61 -0.08 16.14 4.09
N GLN A 62 -1.03 16.77 4.76
CA GLN A 62 -1.07 16.77 6.22
C GLN A 62 -1.61 15.42 6.73
N THR A 63 -1.24 15.05 7.96
CA THR A 63 -1.64 13.75 8.55
C THR A 63 -3.17 13.54 8.59
N GLN A 64 -3.93 14.63 8.65
CA GLN A 64 -5.40 14.63 8.70
C GLN A 64 -6.03 14.49 7.30
N GLU A 65 -5.25 14.65 6.25
CA GLU A 65 -5.68 14.62 4.84
C GLU A 65 -5.33 13.30 4.16
N LYS A 66 -4.79 12.33 4.91
CA LYS A 66 -4.43 11.02 4.38
C LYS A 66 -5.67 10.29 3.88
N ILE A 67 -5.55 9.73 2.68
CA ILE A 67 -6.58 8.89 2.10
C ILE A 67 -6.53 7.51 2.77
N ASN A 68 -7.62 7.15 3.45
CA ASN A 68 -7.76 5.80 3.99
C ASN A 68 -8.11 4.83 2.88
N CYS A 69 -7.31 3.79 2.69
CA CYS A 69 -7.60 2.75 1.72
C CYS A 69 -7.46 1.34 2.30
N SER A 70 -8.16 0.40 1.69
CA SER A 70 -8.09 -1.02 2.06
C SER A 70 -8.00 -1.89 0.81
N PHE A 71 -7.10 -2.86 0.86
CA PHE A 71 -6.95 -3.93 -0.11
C PHE A 71 -7.17 -5.27 0.58
N VAL A 72 -8.25 -5.97 0.23
CA VAL A 72 -8.48 -7.35 0.65
C VAL A 72 -8.24 -8.25 -0.53
N ILE A 73 -7.14 -9.00 -0.49
CA ILE A 73 -6.61 -9.83 -1.58
C ILE A 73 -6.91 -11.29 -1.26
N ASN A 74 -7.89 -11.85 -1.96
CA ASN A 74 -8.28 -13.26 -1.81
C ASN A 74 -7.53 -14.11 -2.83
N ILE A 75 -6.52 -14.85 -2.38
CA ILE A 75 -5.74 -15.75 -3.23
C ILE A 75 -6.60 -16.95 -3.63
N LYS A 76 -6.72 -17.17 -4.94
CA LYS A 76 -7.47 -18.30 -5.52
C LYS A 76 -6.54 -19.46 -5.83
N THR A 77 -5.41 -19.19 -6.45
CA THR A 77 -4.39 -20.20 -6.74
C THR A 77 -3.00 -19.66 -6.45
N PHE A 78 -2.13 -20.57 -6.06
CA PHE A 78 -0.72 -20.31 -5.85
C PHE A 78 0.09 -21.49 -6.35
N ASP A 79 1.02 -21.26 -7.27
CA ASP A 79 1.95 -22.27 -7.77
C ASP A 79 3.33 -21.65 -7.92
N ILE A 80 4.28 -22.15 -7.14
CA ILE A 80 5.68 -21.71 -7.02
C ILE A 80 5.78 -20.22 -6.62
N ASP A 81 5.61 -19.30 -7.58
CA ASP A 81 5.67 -17.85 -7.41
C ASP A 81 4.52 -17.13 -8.14
N GLN A 82 3.63 -17.89 -8.77
CA GLN A 82 2.49 -17.36 -9.53
C GLN A 82 1.24 -17.34 -8.68
N PHE A 83 0.57 -16.19 -8.68
CA PHE A 83 -0.65 -15.97 -7.91
C PHE A 83 -1.80 -15.60 -8.84
N THR A 84 -2.98 -16.17 -8.56
CA THR A 84 -4.23 -15.58 -9.02
C THR A 84 -5.04 -15.14 -7.83
N ALA A 85 -5.66 -13.98 -7.93
CA ALA A 85 -6.42 -13.41 -6.83
C ALA A 85 -7.65 -12.64 -7.30
N GLU A 86 -8.61 -12.50 -6.38
CA GLU A 86 -9.68 -11.49 -6.44
C GLU A 86 -9.38 -10.44 -5.38
N VAL A 87 -9.58 -9.18 -5.71
CA VAL A 87 -9.23 -8.08 -4.83
C VAL A 87 -10.41 -7.14 -4.64
N ASN A 88 -10.75 -6.86 -3.39
CA ASN A 88 -11.67 -5.80 -3.03
C ASN A 88 -10.88 -4.59 -2.57
N ILE A 89 -11.08 -3.47 -3.27
CA ILE A 89 -10.36 -2.22 -3.07
C ILE A 89 -11.35 -1.16 -2.64
N THR A 90 -11.08 -0.48 -1.54
CA THR A 90 -11.91 0.62 -1.06
C THR A 90 -11.05 1.80 -0.66
N SER A 91 -11.55 3.02 -0.87
CA SER A 91 -10.99 4.22 -0.26
C SER A 91 -12.08 5.08 0.37
N SER A 92 -11.70 5.81 1.39
CA SER A 92 -12.60 6.69 2.13
C SER A 92 -11.84 7.90 2.65
N ARG A 93 -12.57 9.01 2.81
CA ARG A 93 -12.08 10.27 3.35
C ARG A 93 -12.76 10.58 4.68
N PRO A 94 -12.01 11.04 5.69
CA PRO A 94 -12.61 11.57 6.92
C PRO A 94 -13.47 12.79 6.61
N VAL A 95 -14.66 12.84 7.17
CA VAL A 95 -15.53 14.02 7.06
C VAL A 95 -15.15 15.03 8.14
N TYR A 96 -14.82 16.25 7.73
CA TYR A 96 -14.38 17.30 8.64
C TYR A 96 -15.39 17.54 9.77
N GLY A 97 -14.88 17.59 11.01
CA GLY A 97 -15.70 17.81 12.20
C GLY A 97 -16.58 16.62 12.63
N THR A 98 -16.37 15.44 12.08
CA THR A 98 -17.14 14.23 12.41
C THR A 98 -16.23 13.04 12.72
N THR A 99 -16.81 11.93 13.16
CA THR A 99 -16.09 10.66 13.44
C THR A 99 -16.28 9.61 12.34
N TYR A 100 -16.97 9.93 11.25
CA TYR A 100 -17.22 8.97 10.17
C TYR A 100 -16.47 9.33 8.88
N ASN A 101 -16.27 8.33 8.02
CA ASN A 101 -15.63 8.45 6.73
C ASN A 101 -16.65 8.33 5.61
N THR A 102 -16.47 9.11 4.54
CA THR A 102 -17.24 8.99 3.30
C THR A 102 -16.49 8.06 2.35
N PRO A 103 -17.12 7.01 1.81
CA PRO A 103 -16.51 6.20 0.77
C PRO A 103 -16.36 7.02 -0.52
N ILE A 104 -15.15 7.01 -1.09
CA ILE A 104 -14.82 7.69 -2.35
C ILE A 104 -14.74 6.69 -3.50
N PHE A 105 -14.17 5.52 -3.23
CA PHE A 105 -13.94 4.49 -4.23
C PHE A 105 -14.22 3.11 -3.66
N GLN A 106 -14.90 2.27 -4.45
CA GLN A 106 -15.08 0.85 -4.17
C GLN A 106 -15.04 0.08 -5.48
N HIS A 107 -14.15 -0.89 -5.57
CA HIS A 107 -14.00 -1.73 -6.73
C HIS A 107 -13.68 -3.17 -6.35
N PHE A 108 -14.28 -4.12 -7.09
CA PHE A 108 -13.98 -5.53 -6.95
C PHE A 108 -13.38 -6.03 -8.26
N ASP A 109 -12.07 -6.34 -8.23
CA ASP A 109 -11.33 -6.88 -9.35
C ASP A 109 -11.20 -8.41 -9.20
N LYS A 110 -11.66 -9.13 -10.21
CA LYS A 110 -11.75 -10.60 -10.20
C LYS A 110 -10.53 -11.29 -10.78
N GLN A 111 -9.62 -10.55 -11.41
CA GLN A 111 -8.58 -11.14 -12.26
C GLN A 111 -7.20 -10.52 -12.03
N TRP A 112 -6.73 -10.59 -10.79
CA TRP A 112 -5.32 -10.31 -10.54
C TRP A 112 -4.49 -11.54 -10.85
N TYR A 113 -3.54 -11.37 -11.76
CA TYR A 113 -2.52 -12.36 -12.07
C TYR A 113 -1.14 -11.72 -11.93
N PHE A 114 -0.31 -12.25 -11.04
CA PHE A 114 1.02 -11.70 -10.77
C PHE A 114 1.97 -12.75 -10.24
N SER A 115 3.27 -12.46 -10.33
CA SER A 115 4.32 -13.23 -9.68
C SER A 115 4.87 -12.48 -8.48
N TYR A 116 5.22 -13.23 -7.44
CA TYR A 116 5.89 -12.72 -6.26
C TYR A 116 6.76 -13.81 -5.64
N ALA A 117 8.04 -13.53 -5.45
CA ALA A 117 8.95 -14.41 -4.73
C ALA A 117 9.11 -13.92 -3.28
N GLN A 118 9.22 -14.85 -2.34
CA GLN A 118 9.36 -14.52 -0.93
C GLN A 118 10.57 -13.59 -0.70
N PHE A 119 10.38 -12.53 0.10
CA PHE A 119 11.35 -11.46 0.38
C PHE A 119 11.70 -10.57 -0.81
N GLN A 120 10.92 -10.62 -1.88
CA GLN A 120 11.10 -9.74 -3.01
C GLN A 120 10.65 -8.32 -2.66
N ALA A 121 11.55 -7.33 -2.84
CA ALA A 121 11.16 -5.93 -2.72
C ALA A 121 10.24 -5.53 -3.87
N LEU A 122 9.16 -4.82 -3.56
CA LEU A 122 8.29 -4.23 -4.56
C LEU A 122 8.83 -2.85 -4.93
N ASP A 123 9.35 -2.72 -6.17
CA ASP A 123 9.80 -1.46 -6.73
C ASP A 123 8.99 -1.12 -7.98
N PHE A 124 8.63 0.15 -8.12
CA PHE A 124 7.89 0.66 -9.26
C PHE A 124 8.71 1.76 -9.95
N GLN A 125 9.06 1.51 -11.20
CA GLN A 125 9.74 2.45 -12.07
C GLN A 125 8.87 2.71 -13.29
N GLU A 126 8.52 3.95 -13.56
CA GLU A 126 7.59 4.33 -14.64
C GLU A 126 8.02 3.90 -16.04
N ASN A 127 9.29 3.61 -16.23
CA ASN A 127 9.88 3.30 -17.55
C ASN A 127 10.59 1.95 -17.63
N ALA A 128 10.41 1.06 -16.65
CA ALA A 128 11.05 -0.26 -16.65
C ALA A 128 10.08 -1.38 -17.03
N ASN A 129 10.61 -2.58 -17.32
CA ASN A 129 9.80 -3.81 -17.39
C ASN A 129 9.17 -4.06 -16.03
N VAL A 130 7.93 -3.67 -15.90
CA VAL A 130 7.24 -3.50 -14.63
C VAL A 130 6.65 -4.82 -14.19
N MET A 131 6.86 -5.15 -12.93
CA MET A 131 6.16 -6.28 -12.30
C MET A 131 4.65 -6.02 -12.32
N PRO A 132 3.83 -6.97 -12.81
CA PRO A 132 2.38 -6.79 -12.90
C PRO A 132 1.75 -6.33 -11.57
N LEU A 133 2.21 -6.85 -10.43
CA LEU A 133 1.71 -6.49 -9.11
C LEU A 133 1.90 -5.00 -8.78
N THR A 134 3.12 -4.47 -8.97
CA THR A 134 3.41 -3.06 -8.68
C THR A 134 2.66 -2.11 -9.60
N THR A 135 2.44 -2.51 -10.87
CA THR A 135 1.61 -1.75 -11.82
C THR A 135 0.16 -1.67 -11.38
N LEU A 136 -0.43 -2.80 -10.98
CA LEU A 136 -1.80 -2.85 -10.48
C LEU A 136 -1.96 -2.00 -9.22
N LEU A 137 -1.05 -2.11 -8.26
CA LEU A 137 -1.06 -1.31 -7.03
C LEU A 137 -0.94 0.18 -7.33
N ALA A 138 0.01 0.58 -8.20
CA ALA A 138 0.20 1.97 -8.60
C ALA A 138 -1.02 2.52 -9.37
N PHE A 139 -1.63 1.72 -10.23
CA PHE A 139 -2.84 2.10 -10.95
C PHE A 139 -3.98 2.45 -9.99
N TYR A 140 -4.28 1.58 -9.02
CA TYR A 140 -5.34 1.85 -8.05
C TYR A 140 -4.99 2.98 -7.08
N ALA A 141 -3.72 3.12 -6.68
CA ALA A 141 -3.27 4.26 -5.89
C ALA A 141 -3.55 5.58 -6.60
N ASN A 142 -3.18 5.69 -7.88
CA ASN A 142 -3.41 6.89 -8.68
C ASN A 142 -4.91 7.18 -8.90
N ILE A 143 -5.75 6.14 -9.08
CA ILE A 143 -7.21 6.33 -9.18
C ILE A 143 -7.76 6.91 -7.88
N MET A 144 -7.41 6.33 -6.72
CA MET A 144 -7.90 6.80 -5.43
C MET A 144 -7.48 8.23 -5.14
N ILE A 145 -6.25 8.58 -5.47
CA ILE A 145 -5.71 9.94 -5.33
C ILE A 145 -6.44 10.90 -6.28
N GLY A 146 -6.60 10.54 -7.55
CA GLY A 146 -7.31 11.37 -8.53
C GLY A 146 -8.74 11.67 -8.12
N LEU A 147 -9.47 10.66 -7.63
CA LEU A 147 -10.85 10.83 -7.14
C LEU A 147 -10.92 11.68 -5.86
N ASP A 148 -9.90 11.61 -4.99
CA ASP A 148 -9.82 12.43 -3.79
C ASP A 148 -9.59 13.92 -4.12
N PHE A 149 -8.86 14.22 -5.18
CA PHE A 149 -8.66 15.60 -5.65
C PHE A 149 -9.90 16.20 -6.34
N ASP A 150 -10.77 15.36 -6.91
CA ASP A 150 -11.97 15.81 -7.64
C ASP A 150 -13.19 16.01 -6.72
N THR A 151 -13.09 15.66 -5.43
CA THR A 151 -14.18 15.76 -4.44
C THR A 151 -13.90 16.83 -3.40
#